data_236c75249ebcfc7ad111ddffcbf8afd0
#
_entry.id   236c75249ebcfc7ad111ddffcbf8afd0
#
_cell.length_a   1.000
_cell.length_b   1.000
_cell.length_c   1.000
_cell.angle_alpha   90.00
_cell.angle_beta   90.00
_cell.angle_gamma   90.00
#
_symmetry.space_group_name_H-M   'P 1'
#
loop_
_entity.id
_entity.type
_entity.pdbx_description
1 polymer ?
#
loop_
_entity_poly.entity_id
_entity_poly.type
_entity_poly.pdbx_seq_one_letter_code
_entity_poly.pdbx_strand_id
1 'polypeptide(L)'
;MDPRSVKPWFTELQRHIVERLEAFDGQAFRSDGWDRPGGGGGLTRVIEDGNFFERGGVNFSHVMGDGMPASATAHRPELAGRRFEAMGVSLVLHPRNPYCPTVHMNVRCFVALAEGKDPVWWFGGGMDLTPYYPFEEDVRHFHRSCKAAVLPWGGEAEYARLKDWCDR
;
A
#
# COMPACT_ATOMS: atom_id res chain seq x y z
N MET A 1 -5.45 8.18 -17.76
CA MET A 1 -5.25 8.82 -16.44
C MET A 1 -3.88 9.47 -16.42
N ASP A 2 -3.77 10.67 -15.89
CA ASP A 2 -2.48 11.34 -15.68
C ASP A 2 -1.92 10.91 -14.31
N PRO A 3 -0.74 10.26 -14.22
CA PRO A 3 -0.11 9.90 -12.96
C PRO A 3 0.07 11.06 -11.99
N ARG A 4 0.26 12.28 -12.53
CA ARG A 4 0.41 13.50 -11.73
C ARG A 4 -0.82 13.84 -10.90
N SER A 5 -2.01 13.42 -11.32
CA SER A 5 -3.24 13.62 -10.56
C SER A 5 -3.37 12.68 -9.35
N VAL A 6 -2.68 11.54 -9.38
CA VAL A 6 -2.75 10.51 -8.34
C VAL A 6 -1.77 10.77 -7.21
N LYS A 7 -0.61 11.35 -7.51
CA LYS A 7 0.44 11.62 -6.52
C LYS A 7 -0.03 12.45 -5.32
N PRO A 8 -0.74 13.59 -5.50
CA PRO A 8 -1.26 14.36 -4.38
C PRO A 8 -2.19 13.55 -3.47
N TRP A 9 -3.01 12.70 -4.06
CA TRP A 9 -3.92 11.84 -3.30
C TRP A 9 -3.17 10.83 -2.42
N PHE A 10 -2.12 10.19 -2.94
CA PHE A 10 -1.31 9.26 -2.14
C PHE A 10 -0.50 9.97 -1.04
N THR A 11 0.04 11.15 -1.30
CA THR A 11 0.75 11.92 -0.26
C THR A 11 -0.20 12.37 0.84
N GLU A 12 -1.42 12.75 0.49
CA GLU A 12 -2.46 13.10 1.46
C GLU A 12 -2.91 11.88 2.27
N LEU A 13 -3.05 10.71 1.62
CA LEU A 13 -3.37 9.46 2.30
C LEU A 13 -2.31 9.10 3.34
N GLN A 14 -1.01 9.19 2.98
CA GLN A 14 0.08 8.97 3.94
C GLN A 14 -0.01 9.94 5.11
N ARG A 15 -0.19 11.24 4.85
CA ARG A 15 -0.32 12.26 5.89
C ARG A 15 -1.46 11.94 6.85
N HIS A 16 -2.64 11.65 6.31
CA HIS A 16 -3.82 11.33 7.11
C HIS A 16 -3.64 10.07 7.98
N ILE A 17 -3.05 9.01 7.42
CA ILE A 17 -2.74 7.79 8.18
C ILE A 17 -1.79 8.13 9.35
N VAL A 18 -0.70 8.84 9.07
CA VAL A 18 0.30 9.18 10.08
C VAL A 18 -0.30 10.03 11.19
N GLU A 19 -1.07 11.06 10.87
CA GLU A 19 -1.74 11.91 11.87
C GLU A 19 -2.66 11.11 12.80
N ARG A 20 -3.38 10.13 12.24
CA ARG A 20 -4.25 9.25 13.05
C ARG A 20 -3.44 8.33 13.95
N LEU A 21 -2.32 7.80 13.47
CA LEU A 21 -1.44 6.94 14.26
C LEU A 21 -0.70 7.71 15.34
N GLU A 22 -0.23 8.93 15.06
CA GLU A 22 0.39 9.83 16.03
C GLU A 22 -0.59 10.22 17.15
N ALA A 23 -1.83 10.54 16.78
CA ALA A 23 -2.88 10.84 17.76
C ALA A 23 -3.23 9.62 18.64
N PHE A 24 -3.11 8.42 18.12
CA PHE A 24 -3.37 7.18 18.85
C PHE A 24 -2.19 6.78 19.74
N ASP A 25 -0.96 6.82 19.22
CA ASP A 25 0.26 6.41 19.95
C ASP A 25 0.70 7.47 20.97
N GLY A 26 0.47 8.75 20.67
CA GLY A 26 0.97 9.88 21.44
C GLY A 26 2.41 10.30 21.11
N GLN A 27 3.06 9.63 20.15
CA GLN A 27 4.41 9.94 19.70
C GLN A 27 4.44 10.25 18.20
N ALA A 28 5.29 11.20 17.82
CA ALA A 28 5.44 11.63 16.44
C ALA A 28 6.26 10.64 15.60
N PHE A 29 5.87 10.48 14.35
CA PHE A 29 6.64 9.73 13.35
C PHE A 29 7.78 10.60 12.79
N ARG A 30 9.00 10.08 12.82
CA ARG A 30 10.16 10.70 12.17
C ARG A 30 10.00 10.63 10.65
N SER A 31 10.30 11.73 9.97
CA SER A 31 10.29 11.81 8.50
C SER A 31 11.67 11.51 7.94
N ASP A 32 11.72 10.70 6.89
CA ASP A 32 12.93 10.37 6.15
C ASP A 32 12.62 10.43 4.64
N GLY A 33 13.11 11.48 4.00
CA GLY A 33 12.98 11.67 2.55
C GLY A 33 14.16 11.01 1.83
N TRP A 34 13.89 10.36 0.71
CA TRP A 34 14.92 9.70 -0.09
C TRP A 34 14.68 9.88 -1.59
N ASP A 35 15.76 9.92 -2.33
CA ASP A 35 15.78 9.97 -3.78
C ASP A 35 16.36 8.68 -4.37
N ARG A 36 15.88 8.29 -5.54
CA ARG A 36 16.36 7.10 -6.25
C ARG A 36 17.19 7.52 -7.48
N PRO A 37 18.43 7.03 -7.64
CA PRO A 37 19.27 7.35 -8.80
C PRO A 37 18.63 7.02 -10.15
N GLY A 38 17.76 5.99 -10.21
CA GLY A 38 17.01 5.61 -11.41
C GLY A 38 15.73 6.42 -11.68
N GLY A 39 15.52 7.51 -10.93
CA GLY A 39 14.36 8.39 -11.04
C GLY A 39 13.29 8.13 -10.00
N GLY A 40 12.80 9.24 -9.43
CA GLY A 40 11.80 9.25 -8.37
C GLY A 40 12.40 9.26 -6.98
N GLY A 41 11.58 9.00 -5.98
CA GLY A 41 11.94 9.04 -4.57
C GLY A 41 10.72 8.74 -3.70
N GLY A 42 10.81 9.09 -2.43
CA GLY A 42 9.73 8.87 -1.50
C GLY A 42 9.92 9.61 -0.17
N LEU A 43 8.93 9.43 0.67
CA LEU A 43 8.92 9.90 2.05
C LEU A 43 8.54 8.73 2.95
N THR A 44 9.45 8.33 3.80
CA THR A 44 9.22 7.32 4.83
C THR A 44 8.87 8.03 6.14
N ARG A 45 7.81 7.59 6.80
CA ARG A 45 7.43 8.03 8.13
C ARG A 45 7.58 6.84 9.07
N VAL A 46 8.46 6.97 10.09
CA VAL A 46 8.89 5.87 10.96
C VAL A 46 8.60 6.20 12.42
N ILE A 47 8.04 5.24 13.13
CA ILE A 47 7.96 5.24 14.58
C ILE A 47 8.80 4.09 15.14
N GLU A 48 9.60 4.38 16.16
CA GLU A 48 10.39 3.43 16.93
C GLU A 48 10.20 3.77 18.40
N ASP A 49 10.04 2.75 19.20
CA ASP A 49 9.83 2.87 20.65
C ASP A 49 8.63 3.77 21.06
N GLY A 50 7.55 3.74 20.24
CA GLY A 50 6.29 4.41 20.56
C GLY A 50 5.59 3.82 21.80
N ASN A 51 4.56 4.51 22.29
CA ASN A 51 3.83 4.06 23.46
C ASN A 51 3.03 2.77 23.20
N PHE A 52 2.45 2.67 22.02
CA PHE A 52 1.69 1.51 21.55
C PHE A 52 2.47 0.69 20.51
N PHE A 53 3.09 1.35 19.54
CA PHE A 53 3.87 0.69 18.49
C PHE A 53 5.33 0.54 18.91
N GLU A 54 5.83 -0.71 18.97
CA GLU A 54 7.25 -0.97 19.12
C GLU A 54 8.03 -0.38 17.95
N ARG A 55 7.52 -0.60 16.73
CA ARG A 55 8.02 -0.02 15.51
C ARG A 55 6.94 0.01 14.44
N GLY A 56 7.09 0.91 13.49
CA GLY A 56 6.21 0.97 12.35
C GLY A 56 6.72 1.91 11.28
N GLY A 57 6.19 1.76 10.09
CA GLY A 57 6.50 2.64 8.98
C GLY A 57 5.28 2.87 8.09
N VAL A 58 5.14 4.09 7.63
CA VAL A 58 4.16 4.49 6.61
C VAL A 58 4.93 5.16 5.48
N ASN A 59 5.02 4.50 4.34
CA ASN A 59 5.90 4.88 3.25
C ASN A 59 5.09 5.35 2.05
N PHE A 60 5.40 6.53 1.54
CA PHE A 60 5.03 6.95 0.20
C PHE A 60 6.22 6.77 -0.71
N SER A 61 6.00 6.20 -1.90
CA SER A 61 7.01 6.11 -2.95
C SER A 61 6.42 6.51 -4.30
N HIS A 62 7.26 7.14 -5.13
CA HIS A 62 7.01 7.38 -6.55
C HIS A 62 8.30 7.10 -7.30
N VAL A 63 8.36 5.98 -8.00
CA VAL A 63 9.55 5.50 -8.69
C VAL A 63 9.30 5.31 -10.17
N MET A 64 10.36 5.48 -10.95
CA MET A 64 10.33 5.36 -12.40
C MET A 64 11.38 4.37 -12.87
N GLY A 65 11.20 3.81 -14.05
CA GLY A 65 12.18 2.92 -14.65
C GLY A 65 11.98 2.77 -16.16
N ASP A 66 13.06 2.45 -16.84
CA ASP A 66 13.10 2.35 -18.31
C ASP A 66 12.59 1.01 -18.83
N GLY A 67 12.40 0.02 -17.96
CA GLY A 67 11.85 -1.31 -18.30
C GLY A 67 10.93 -1.84 -17.24
N MET A 68 9.80 -2.38 -17.68
CA MET A 68 8.81 -3.01 -16.79
C MET A 68 9.43 -4.22 -16.06
N PRO A 69 9.21 -4.36 -14.74
CA PRO A 69 9.62 -5.56 -14.02
C PRO A 69 8.96 -6.83 -14.58
N ALA A 70 9.71 -7.93 -14.60
CA ALA A 70 9.20 -9.23 -15.11
C ALA A 70 7.91 -9.68 -14.39
N SER A 71 7.81 -9.44 -13.08
CA SER A 71 6.61 -9.74 -12.30
C SER A 71 5.38 -8.94 -12.74
N ALA A 72 5.56 -7.73 -13.27
CA ALA A 72 4.45 -6.89 -13.76
C ALA A 72 4.04 -7.25 -15.19
N THR A 73 4.87 -7.99 -15.95
CA THR A 73 4.62 -8.39 -17.33
C THR A 73 4.32 -9.87 -17.50
N ALA A 74 4.39 -10.68 -16.44
CA ALA A 74 4.18 -12.13 -16.48
C ALA A 74 2.83 -12.53 -17.12
N HIS A 75 1.77 -11.76 -16.87
CA HIS A 75 0.43 -11.96 -17.45
C HIS A 75 0.05 -10.90 -18.49
N ARG A 76 1.01 -10.03 -18.85
CA ARG A 76 0.80 -8.89 -19.76
C ARG A 76 2.03 -8.66 -20.63
N PRO A 77 2.39 -9.63 -21.49
CA PRO A 77 3.61 -9.58 -22.30
C PRO A 77 3.66 -8.36 -23.24
N GLU A 78 2.51 -7.80 -23.61
CA GLU A 78 2.40 -6.59 -24.44
C GLU A 78 2.95 -5.32 -23.77
N LEU A 79 3.22 -5.38 -22.47
CA LEU A 79 3.81 -4.28 -21.70
C LEU A 79 5.34 -4.43 -21.52
N ALA A 80 5.92 -5.54 -21.96
CA ALA A 80 7.37 -5.76 -21.87
C ALA A 80 8.14 -4.64 -22.61
N GLY A 81 9.22 -4.17 -22.00
CA GLY A 81 10.06 -3.09 -22.55
C GLY A 81 9.49 -1.68 -22.46
N ARG A 82 8.27 -1.49 -21.96
CA ARG A 82 7.75 -0.15 -21.68
C ARG A 82 8.44 0.45 -20.45
N ARG A 83 8.61 1.77 -20.49
CA ARG A 83 8.94 2.55 -19.28
C ARG A 83 7.79 2.48 -18.29
N PHE A 84 8.08 2.70 -17.02
CA PHE A 84 7.02 2.71 -16.01
C PHE A 84 7.17 3.83 -15.00
N GLU A 85 6.03 4.19 -14.42
CA GLU A 85 5.92 4.91 -13.16
C GLU A 85 5.10 4.05 -12.19
N ALA A 86 5.57 3.94 -10.96
CA ALA A 86 4.85 3.26 -9.88
C ALA A 86 4.83 4.17 -8.66
N MET A 87 3.66 4.39 -8.11
CA MET A 87 3.50 5.17 -6.89
C MET A 87 2.52 4.52 -5.94
N GLY A 88 2.69 4.77 -4.66
CA GLY A 88 1.79 4.19 -3.68
C GLY A 88 2.15 4.51 -2.24
N VAL A 89 1.27 4.07 -1.36
CA VAL A 89 1.46 4.08 0.09
C VAL A 89 1.50 2.65 0.59
N SER A 90 2.46 2.36 1.45
CA SER A 90 2.60 1.08 2.12
C SER A 90 2.85 1.32 3.61
N LEU A 91 2.29 0.49 4.46
CA LEU A 91 2.56 0.52 5.90
C LEU A 91 2.79 -0.88 6.47
N VAL A 92 3.54 -0.90 7.55
CA VAL A 92 3.63 -2.02 8.48
C VAL A 92 3.68 -1.46 9.90
N LEU A 93 2.89 -2.06 10.79
CA LEU A 93 2.79 -1.63 12.19
C LEU A 93 2.97 -2.84 13.10
N HIS A 94 3.94 -2.76 14.00
CA HIS A 94 4.22 -3.78 15.01
C HIS A 94 3.88 -3.23 16.40
N PRO A 95 2.74 -3.65 16.99
CA PRO A 95 2.40 -3.28 18.35
C PRO A 95 3.37 -3.89 19.38
N ARG A 96 3.58 -3.23 20.51
CA ARG A 96 4.37 -3.76 21.63
C ARG A 96 3.72 -4.98 22.29
N ASN A 97 2.39 -4.97 22.35
CA ASN A 97 1.64 -6.07 22.92
C ASN A 97 1.55 -7.23 21.91
N PRO A 98 2.12 -8.41 22.20
CA PRO A 98 2.08 -9.56 21.30
C PRO A 98 0.66 -10.11 21.06
N TYR A 99 -0.31 -9.74 21.88
CA TYR A 99 -1.71 -10.06 21.64
C TYR A 99 -2.38 -9.16 20.62
N CYS A 100 -1.75 -8.04 20.25
CA CYS A 100 -2.23 -7.17 19.19
C CYS A 100 -1.51 -7.53 17.88
N PRO A 101 -2.26 -7.84 16.80
CA PRO A 101 -1.66 -8.30 15.56
C PRO A 101 -0.80 -7.25 14.87
N THR A 102 0.27 -7.69 14.20
CA THR A 102 0.94 -6.90 13.16
C THR A 102 0.00 -6.73 11.98
N VAL A 103 -0.02 -5.55 11.39
CA VAL A 103 -0.82 -5.25 10.22
C VAL A 103 0.05 -4.68 9.10
N HIS A 104 -0.24 -5.09 7.87
CA HIS A 104 0.31 -4.52 6.65
C HIS A 104 -0.82 -3.99 5.76
N MET A 105 -0.53 -2.95 5.03
CA MET A 105 -1.40 -2.44 3.97
C MET A 105 -0.54 -1.83 2.87
N ASN A 106 -0.96 -2.00 1.63
CA ASN A 106 -0.45 -1.19 0.54
C ASN A 106 -1.57 -0.86 -0.45
N VAL A 107 -1.44 0.31 -1.06
CA VAL A 107 -2.21 0.74 -2.23
C VAL A 107 -1.24 1.37 -3.21
N ARG A 108 -1.36 1.04 -4.50
CA ARG A 108 -0.42 1.49 -5.52
C ARG A 108 -1.11 1.74 -6.86
N CYS A 109 -0.54 2.66 -7.61
CA CYS A 109 -0.85 2.91 -9.01
C CYS A 109 0.38 2.57 -9.86
N PHE A 110 0.18 1.81 -10.91
CA PHE A 110 1.19 1.47 -11.90
C PHE A 110 0.80 2.05 -13.25
N VAL A 111 1.77 2.65 -13.95
CA VAL A 111 1.57 3.24 -15.28
C VAL A 111 2.68 2.77 -16.20
N ALA A 112 2.31 2.09 -17.29
CA ALA A 112 3.22 1.65 -18.34
C ALA A 112 3.16 2.64 -19.51
N LEU A 113 4.31 3.19 -19.88
CA LEU A 113 4.47 4.26 -20.87
C LEU A 113 5.22 3.75 -22.10
N ALA A 114 4.78 4.14 -23.29
CA ALA A 114 5.52 3.92 -24.52
C ALA A 114 5.30 5.11 -25.46
N GLU A 115 6.31 5.47 -26.22
CA GLU A 115 6.24 6.56 -27.18
C GLU A 115 5.14 6.30 -28.23
N GLY A 116 4.32 7.30 -28.51
CA GLY A 116 3.23 7.22 -29.49
C GLY A 116 2.08 6.28 -29.13
N LYS A 117 2.01 5.80 -27.87
CA LYS A 117 0.93 4.93 -27.39
C LYS A 117 0.28 5.51 -26.13
N ASP A 118 -1.00 5.23 -25.96
CA ASP A 118 -1.70 5.59 -24.74
C ASP A 118 -1.08 4.89 -23.53
N PRO A 119 -1.01 5.58 -22.38
CA PRO A 119 -0.59 4.97 -21.12
C PRO A 119 -1.52 3.83 -20.70
N VAL A 120 -0.94 2.72 -20.28
CA VAL A 120 -1.68 1.64 -19.66
C VAL A 120 -1.46 1.71 -18.16
N TRP A 121 -2.53 1.74 -17.38
CA TRP A 121 -2.45 1.92 -15.94
C TRP A 121 -3.42 1.01 -15.20
N TRP A 122 -3.09 0.70 -13.96
CA TRP A 122 -3.94 -0.03 -13.04
C TRP A 122 -3.61 0.29 -11.60
N PHE A 123 -4.58 0.06 -10.72
CA PHE A 123 -4.38 0.05 -9.28
C PHE A 123 -4.21 -1.37 -8.76
N GLY A 124 -3.48 -1.50 -7.67
CA GLY A 124 -3.35 -2.74 -6.90
C GLY A 124 -3.15 -2.42 -5.44
N GLY A 125 -3.31 -3.41 -4.61
CA GLY A 125 -3.13 -3.25 -3.18
C GLY A 125 -3.64 -4.45 -2.41
N GLY A 126 -3.50 -4.39 -1.11
CA GLY A 126 -4.00 -5.40 -0.20
C GLY A 126 -3.72 -5.03 1.25
N MET A 127 -4.33 -5.79 2.13
CA MET A 127 -4.09 -5.74 3.57
C MET A 127 -3.93 -7.16 4.09
N ASP A 128 -3.10 -7.32 5.10
CA ASP A 128 -3.00 -8.56 5.87
C ASP A 128 -2.93 -8.28 7.36
N LEU A 129 -3.35 -9.27 8.13
CA LEU A 129 -3.27 -9.31 9.57
C LEU A 129 -2.40 -10.50 9.95
N THR A 130 -1.33 -10.27 10.73
CA THR A 130 -0.38 -11.31 11.12
C THR A 130 -0.33 -11.40 12.65
N PRO A 131 -1.23 -12.18 13.27
CA PRO A 131 -1.26 -12.35 14.72
C PRO A 131 -0.20 -13.36 15.20
N TYR A 132 0.42 -13.09 16.35
CA TYR A 132 1.14 -14.12 17.11
C TYR A 132 0.16 -15.06 17.83
N TYR A 133 -0.92 -14.51 18.35
CA TYR A 133 -2.00 -15.22 19.02
C TYR A 133 -3.31 -14.91 18.31
N PRO A 134 -3.88 -15.84 17.54
CA PRO A 134 -5.09 -15.58 16.77
C PRO A 134 -6.31 -15.53 17.69
N PHE A 135 -6.97 -14.38 17.73
CA PHE A 135 -8.29 -14.21 18.33
C PHE A 135 -9.34 -14.14 17.23
N GLU A 136 -10.41 -14.92 17.38
CA GLU A 136 -11.46 -14.99 16.36
C GLU A 136 -12.12 -13.62 16.12
N GLU A 137 -12.24 -12.80 17.15
CA GLU A 137 -12.82 -11.45 17.06
C GLU A 137 -11.99 -10.54 16.15
N ASP A 138 -10.66 -10.56 16.27
CA ASP A 138 -9.75 -9.78 15.44
C ASP A 138 -9.85 -10.21 13.97
N VAL A 139 -9.84 -11.53 13.72
CA VAL A 139 -9.99 -12.08 12.37
C VAL A 139 -11.32 -11.67 11.75
N ARG A 140 -12.40 -11.78 12.49
CA ARG A 140 -13.74 -11.37 12.04
C ARG A 140 -13.82 -9.86 11.78
N HIS A 141 -13.21 -9.05 12.64
CA HIS A 141 -13.15 -7.60 12.46
C HIS A 141 -12.37 -7.23 11.20
N PHE A 142 -11.19 -7.82 11.01
CA PHE A 142 -10.36 -7.60 9.82
C PHE A 142 -11.12 -7.92 8.53
N HIS A 143 -11.72 -9.11 8.44
CA HIS A 143 -12.48 -9.49 7.25
C HIS A 143 -13.71 -8.63 7.00
N ARG A 144 -14.41 -8.20 8.06
CA ARG A 144 -15.52 -7.23 7.92
C ARG A 144 -15.03 -5.88 7.37
N SER A 145 -13.88 -5.40 7.83
CA SER A 145 -13.28 -4.15 7.37
C SER A 145 -12.87 -4.24 5.90
N CYS A 146 -12.22 -5.33 5.48
CA CYS A 146 -11.88 -5.59 4.08
C CYS A 146 -13.14 -5.66 3.20
N LYS A 147 -14.17 -6.35 3.66
CA LYS A 147 -15.44 -6.44 2.96
C LYS A 147 -16.10 -5.08 2.80
N ALA A 148 -16.18 -4.30 3.87
CA ALA A 148 -16.76 -2.96 3.85
C ALA A 148 -16.03 -2.02 2.88
N ALA A 149 -14.71 -2.17 2.72
CA ALA A 149 -13.93 -1.40 1.76
C ALA A 149 -14.22 -1.77 0.29
N VAL A 150 -14.54 -3.02 0.01
CA VAL A 150 -14.79 -3.52 -1.36
C VAL A 150 -16.25 -3.32 -1.80
N LEU A 151 -17.21 -3.50 -0.88
CA LEU A 151 -18.64 -3.49 -1.21
C LEU A 151 -19.12 -2.29 -2.03
N PRO A 152 -18.72 -1.02 -1.76
CA PRO A 152 -19.20 0.14 -2.51
C PRO A 152 -18.79 0.14 -3.99
N TRP A 153 -17.72 -0.61 -4.34
CA TRP A 153 -17.08 -0.57 -5.66
C TRP A 153 -17.35 -1.80 -6.51
N GLY A 154 -17.50 -2.96 -5.91
CA GLY A 154 -17.66 -4.23 -6.64
C GLY A 154 -18.74 -5.15 -6.08
N GLY A 155 -19.35 -4.78 -4.96
CA GLY A 155 -20.40 -5.58 -4.32
C GLY A 155 -19.91 -6.91 -3.74
N GLU A 156 -20.87 -7.75 -3.35
CA GLU A 156 -20.62 -9.07 -2.74
C GLU A 156 -19.82 -10.01 -3.66
N ALA A 157 -20.12 -9.99 -4.96
CA ALA A 157 -19.46 -10.87 -5.92
C ALA A 157 -17.97 -10.58 -6.04
N GLU A 158 -17.59 -9.31 -6.05
CA GLU A 158 -16.18 -8.92 -6.12
C GLU A 158 -15.46 -9.26 -4.81
N TYR A 159 -16.08 -9.01 -3.66
CA TYR A 159 -15.50 -9.44 -2.38
C TYR A 159 -15.28 -10.96 -2.35
N ALA A 160 -16.25 -11.75 -2.76
CA ALA A 160 -16.15 -13.21 -2.79
C ALA A 160 -15.01 -13.67 -3.72
N ARG A 161 -14.87 -13.05 -4.89
CA ARG A 161 -13.78 -13.34 -5.85
C ARG A 161 -12.40 -13.03 -5.26
N LEU A 162 -12.25 -11.87 -4.62
CA LEU A 162 -10.99 -11.46 -3.99
C LEU A 162 -10.66 -12.37 -2.79
N LYS A 163 -11.67 -12.72 -1.98
CA LYS A 163 -11.50 -13.62 -0.84
C LYS A 163 -11.03 -15.00 -1.27
N ASP A 164 -11.67 -15.59 -2.29
CA ASP A 164 -11.28 -16.89 -2.87
C ASP A 164 -9.84 -16.85 -3.41
N TRP A 165 -9.44 -15.74 -4.02
CA TRP A 165 -8.06 -15.57 -4.48
C TRP A 165 -7.04 -15.51 -3.34
N CYS A 166 -7.37 -14.81 -2.25
CA CYS A 166 -6.49 -14.71 -1.08
C CYS A 166 -6.40 -16.04 -0.29
N ASP A 167 -7.41 -16.91 -0.37
CA ASP A 167 -7.46 -18.18 0.36
C ASP A 167 -6.69 -19.33 -0.33
N ARG A 168 -6.17 -19.11 -1.55
CA ARG A 168 -5.40 -20.11 -2.34
C ARG A 168 -3.91 -19.99 -2.07
#